data_aea722f00c885c141f1ea2698525d55c
#
_entry.id   aea722f00c885c141f1ea2698525d55c
#
_cell.length_a   1.000
_cell.length_b   1.000
_cell.length_c   1.000
_cell.angle_alpha   90.00
_cell.angle_beta   90.00
_cell.angle_gamma   90.00
#
_symmetry.space_group_name_H-M   'P 1'
#
loop_
_entity.id
_entity.type
_entity.pdbx_description
1 polymer ?
#
loop_
_entity_poly.entity_id
_entity_poly.type
_entity_poly.pdbx_seq_one_letter_code
_entity_poly.pdbx_strand_id
1 'polypeptide(L)'
;MKRLTALLAAALICTGTVLATSADAEAVSCRRGYFCVWTHANFDGMKIEHSGDDHWWEGNMNNQDSSWANHGVSGPGVKDHVKIYDGRELTGDVTLCLAPGQEISYNGGANDKGGSHTWASRC
;
A
#
# COMPACT_ATOMS: atom_id res chain seq x y z
N MET A 1 27.77 47.86 -55.86
CA MET A 1 26.76 47.77 -54.73
C MET A 1 26.64 46.34 -54.31
N LYS A 2 27.26 46.03 -53.24
CA LYS A 2 27.18 44.64 -52.69
C LYS A 2 26.17 44.70 -51.51
N ARG A 3 25.11 43.98 -51.66
CA ARG A 3 24.14 43.80 -50.55
C ARG A 3 24.65 42.65 -49.70
N LEU A 4 24.98 42.98 -48.46
CA LEU A 4 25.22 41.97 -47.41
C LEU A 4 23.91 41.48 -46.90
N THR A 5 23.59 40.24 -47.18
CA THR A 5 22.46 39.56 -46.55
C THR A 5 22.98 38.96 -45.25
N ALA A 6 22.57 39.54 -44.16
CA ALA A 6 22.84 38.97 -42.85
C ALA A 6 21.90 37.79 -42.64
N LEU A 7 22.44 36.59 -42.59
CA LEU A 7 21.75 35.40 -42.15
C LEU A 7 21.70 35.42 -40.63
N LEU A 8 20.54 35.71 -40.08
CA LEU A 8 20.25 35.47 -38.68
C LEU A 8 20.07 33.95 -38.52
N ALA A 9 21.07 33.31 -37.98
CA ALA A 9 20.91 31.97 -37.47
C ALA A 9 20.14 32.05 -36.16
N ALA A 10 18.84 31.71 -36.19
CA ALA A 10 18.10 31.50 -34.99
C ALA A 10 18.57 30.19 -34.34
N ALA A 11 19.36 30.31 -33.31
CA ALA A 11 19.70 29.17 -32.47
C ALA A 11 18.42 28.79 -31.67
N LEU A 12 17.77 27.74 -32.11
CA LEU A 12 16.72 27.11 -31.32
C LEU A 12 17.42 26.45 -30.13
N ILE A 13 17.43 27.15 -29.00
CA ILE A 13 17.78 26.53 -27.74
C ILE A 13 16.55 25.67 -27.34
N CYS A 14 16.57 24.41 -27.69
CA CYS A 14 15.72 23.43 -27.03
C CYS A 14 16.18 23.33 -25.59
N THR A 15 15.64 24.17 -24.71
CA THR A 15 15.62 23.88 -23.30
C THR A 15 14.70 22.68 -23.11
N GLY A 16 15.27 21.47 -23.26
CA GLY A 16 14.60 20.28 -22.77
C GLY A 16 14.47 20.44 -21.28
N THR A 17 13.31 20.89 -20.82
CA THR A 17 12.89 20.66 -19.47
C THR A 17 12.81 19.14 -19.35
N VAL A 18 13.86 18.54 -18.80
CA VAL A 18 13.75 17.22 -18.24
C VAL A 18 12.79 17.40 -17.06
N LEU A 19 11.50 17.20 -17.32
CA LEU A 19 10.58 16.87 -16.26
C LEU A 19 11.12 15.59 -15.68
N ALA A 20 11.86 15.70 -14.58
CA ALA A 20 12.05 14.58 -13.70
C ALA A 20 10.63 14.20 -13.26
N THR A 21 10.00 13.28 -14.00
CA THR A 21 8.92 12.51 -13.45
C THR A 21 9.57 11.78 -12.29
N SER A 22 9.42 12.33 -11.06
CA SER A 22 9.48 11.51 -9.88
C SER A 22 8.60 10.33 -10.23
N ALA A 23 9.17 9.12 -10.30
CA ALA A 23 8.38 7.93 -10.42
C ALA A 23 7.39 8.02 -9.26
N ASP A 24 6.14 8.41 -9.56
CA ASP A 24 5.07 8.32 -8.59
C ASP A 24 5.10 6.88 -8.14
N ALA A 25 5.41 6.68 -6.85
CA ALA A 25 5.29 5.37 -6.26
C ALA A 25 3.88 4.91 -6.62
N GLU A 26 3.76 3.80 -7.36
CA GLU A 26 2.47 3.28 -7.74
C GLU A 26 1.63 3.19 -6.49
N ALA A 27 0.42 3.76 -6.53
CA ALA A 27 -0.51 3.69 -5.42
C ALA A 27 -0.73 2.22 -5.08
N VAL A 28 -0.67 1.88 -3.80
CA VAL A 28 -0.91 0.52 -3.33
C VAL A 28 -2.29 0.06 -3.77
N SER A 29 -2.36 -1.04 -4.49
CA SER A 29 -3.60 -1.60 -5.04
C SER A 29 -4.45 -2.24 -3.94
N CYS A 30 -5.19 -1.42 -3.22
CA CYS A 30 -6.15 -1.83 -2.21
C CYS A 30 -7.38 -0.94 -2.31
N ARG A 31 -8.56 -1.52 -2.46
CA ARG A 31 -9.81 -0.77 -2.62
C ARG A 31 -10.15 0.03 -1.37
N ARG A 32 -10.74 1.21 -1.57
CA ARG A 32 -11.28 2.01 -0.47
C ARG A 32 -12.29 1.19 0.35
N GLY A 33 -12.15 1.21 1.67
CA GLY A 33 -12.99 0.44 2.59
C GLY A 33 -12.49 -0.98 2.85
N TYR A 34 -11.34 -1.36 2.29
CA TYR A 34 -10.78 -2.71 2.40
C TYR A 34 -9.48 -2.73 3.19
N PHE A 35 -9.25 -3.85 3.83
CA PHE A 35 -7.97 -4.27 4.35
C PHE A 35 -7.35 -5.26 3.37
N CYS A 36 -6.08 -5.06 3.01
CA CYS A 36 -5.36 -5.87 2.04
C CYS A 36 -4.07 -6.41 2.64
N VAL A 37 -3.74 -7.64 2.29
CA VAL A 37 -2.52 -8.34 2.73
C VAL A 37 -1.88 -9.02 1.54
N TRP A 38 -0.55 -8.96 1.45
CA TRP A 38 0.23 -9.60 0.39
C TRP A 38 1.24 -10.58 0.95
N THR A 39 1.53 -11.61 0.17
CA THR A 39 2.52 -12.64 0.53
C THR A 39 3.96 -12.17 0.45
N HIS A 40 4.25 -11.10 -0.30
CA HIS A 40 5.59 -10.55 -0.43
C HIS A 40 5.65 -9.12 0.12
N ALA A 41 6.86 -8.70 0.50
CA ALA A 41 7.13 -7.32 0.85
C ALA A 41 6.80 -6.37 -0.32
N ASN A 42 6.65 -5.09 -0.03
CA ASN A 42 6.37 -4.04 -1.01
C ASN A 42 5.08 -4.25 -1.80
N PHE A 43 4.06 -4.83 -1.16
CA PHE A 43 2.71 -5.00 -1.72
C PHE A 43 2.71 -5.84 -3.00
N ASP A 44 3.50 -6.89 -3.01
CA ASP A 44 3.69 -7.80 -4.13
C ASP A 44 3.27 -9.24 -3.78
N GLY A 45 3.13 -10.08 -4.81
CA GLY A 45 2.69 -11.44 -4.66
C GLY A 45 1.17 -11.61 -4.63
N MET A 46 0.72 -12.70 -4.00
CA MET A 46 -0.70 -12.97 -3.83
C MET A 46 -1.30 -11.99 -2.82
N LYS A 47 -2.51 -11.52 -3.10
CA LYS A 47 -3.23 -10.57 -2.25
C LYS A 47 -4.57 -11.14 -1.81
N ILE A 48 -4.94 -10.88 -0.55
CA ILE A 48 -6.32 -11.00 -0.08
C ILE A 48 -6.86 -9.60 0.27
N GLU A 49 -8.15 -9.38 0.05
CA GLU A 49 -8.87 -8.14 0.36
C GLU A 49 -10.13 -8.45 1.14
N HIS A 50 -10.33 -7.75 2.26
CA HIS A 50 -11.52 -7.91 3.10
C HIS A 50 -12.07 -6.58 3.57
N SER A 51 -13.39 -6.40 3.41
CA SER A 51 -14.13 -5.26 4.00
C SER A 51 -14.68 -5.57 5.40
N GLY A 52 -14.65 -6.82 5.81
CA GLY A 52 -15.10 -7.30 7.13
C GLY A 52 -14.02 -8.07 7.86
N ASP A 53 -14.40 -8.68 8.97
CA ASP A 53 -13.54 -9.56 9.73
C ASP A 53 -13.29 -10.86 8.98
N ASP A 54 -12.11 -11.44 9.16
CA ASP A 54 -11.79 -12.77 8.68
C ASP A 54 -11.20 -13.61 9.81
N HIS A 55 -11.94 -14.62 10.21
CA HIS A 55 -11.58 -15.50 11.32
C HIS A 55 -10.53 -16.56 10.94
N TRP A 56 -10.26 -16.71 9.65
CA TRP A 56 -9.27 -17.65 9.12
C TRP A 56 -8.79 -17.23 7.72
N TRP A 57 -7.54 -16.83 7.64
CA TRP A 57 -6.92 -16.56 6.35
C TRP A 57 -6.69 -17.85 5.57
N GLU A 58 -7.53 -18.11 4.61
CA GLU A 58 -7.52 -19.34 3.82
C GLU A 58 -6.30 -19.45 2.91
N GLY A 59 -5.98 -20.69 2.57
CA GLY A 59 -5.01 -21.04 1.55
C GLY A 59 -3.60 -20.57 1.90
N ASN A 60 -2.96 -19.91 0.93
CA ASN A 60 -1.55 -19.56 1.01
C ASN A 60 -1.27 -18.26 1.77
N MET A 61 -2.27 -17.60 2.36
CA MET A 61 -2.04 -16.37 3.12
C MET A 61 -1.75 -16.63 4.59
N ASN A 62 -2.30 -17.68 5.17
CA ASN A 62 -2.05 -18.02 6.56
C ASN A 62 -0.56 -18.22 6.83
N ASN A 63 0.02 -17.43 7.74
CA ASN A 63 1.45 -17.41 8.05
C ASN A 63 2.37 -17.11 6.84
N GLN A 64 1.86 -16.35 5.85
CA GLN A 64 2.61 -15.97 4.65
C GLN A 64 2.58 -14.47 4.37
N ASP A 65 2.04 -13.68 5.28
CA ASP A 65 1.88 -12.25 5.13
C ASP A 65 3.20 -11.48 5.28
N SER A 66 3.47 -10.56 4.38
CA SER A 66 4.71 -9.76 4.37
C SER A 66 4.49 -8.26 4.21
N SER A 67 3.34 -7.83 3.69
CA SER A 67 2.95 -6.43 3.60
C SER A 67 1.45 -6.26 3.76
N TRP A 68 1.03 -5.08 4.25
CA TRP A 68 -0.34 -4.83 4.70
C TRP A 68 -0.76 -3.40 4.38
N ALA A 69 -2.03 -3.21 4.04
CA ALA A 69 -2.62 -1.88 3.86
C ALA A 69 -4.03 -1.81 4.43
N ASN A 70 -4.29 -0.78 5.22
CA ASN A 70 -5.62 -0.47 5.73
C ASN A 70 -6.19 0.74 4.97
N HIS A 71 -7.06 0.49 4.00
CA HIS A 71 -7.79 1.52 3.27
C HIS A 71 -9.21 1.72 3.80
N GLY A 72 -9.43 1.38 5.06
CA GLY A 72 -10.69 1.60 5.76
C GLY A 72 -11.11 3.06 5.77
N VAL A 73 -12.41 3.29 5.79
CA VAL A 73 -12.99 4.63 5.83
C VAL A 73 -13.11 5.08 7.28
N SER A 74 -12.42 6.17 7.62
CA SER A 74 -12.46 6.77 8.96
C SER A 74 -13.75 7.52 9.20
N GLY A 75 -14.14 7.59 10.46
CA GLY A 75 -15.29 8.37 10.93
C GLY A 75 -15.53 8.19 12.41
N PRO A 76 -16.32 9.09 13.04
CA PRO A 76 -16.67 8.95 14.44
C PRO A 76 -17.40 7.62 14.72
N GLY A 77 -16.88 6.84 15.67
CA GLY A 77 -17.49 5.55 16.06
C GLY A 77 -17.34 4.42 15.05
N VAL A 78 -16.59 4.65 13.95
CA VAL A 78 -16.34 3.62 12.94
C VAL A 78 -15.20 2.69 13.40
N LYS A 79 -15.38 1.41 13.16
CA LYS A 79 -14.29 0.44 13.29
C LYS A 79 -13.40 0.54 12.06
N ASP A 80 -12.39 1.37 12.14
CA ASP A 80 -11.50 1.73 11.04
C ASP A 80 -10.04 1.26 11.22
N HIS A 81 -9.74 0.66 12.36
CA HIS A 81 -8.46 0.01 12.65
C HIS A 81 -8.54 -1.48 12.38
N VAL A 82 -7.44 -2.10 11.99
CA VAL A 82 -7.36 -3.54 11.77
C VAL A 82 -6.36 -4.16 12.72
N LYS A 83 -6.81 -5.13 13.50
CA LYS A 83 -5.96 -5.98 14.35
C LYS A 83 -5.76 -7.33 13.68
N ILE A 84 -4.50 -7.72 13.53
CA ILE A 84 -4.09 -9.01 12.98
C ILE A 84 -3.63 -9.89 14.13
N TYR A 85 -4.15 -11.11 14.15
CA TYR A 85 -3.80 -12.13 15.14
C TYR A 85 -2.99 -13.25 14.50
N ASP A 86 -2.08 -13.84 15.26
CA ASP A 86 -1.29 -14.98 14.78
C ASP A 86 -2.06 -16.31 14.75
N GLY A 87 -3.15 -16.40 15.51
CA GLY A 87 -4.02 -17.58 15.56
C GLY A 87 -5.28 -17.45 14.72
N ARG A 88 -6.01 -18.56 14.61
CA ARG A 88 -7.36 -18.61 14.07
C ARG A 88 -8.35 -17.98 15.05
N GLU A 89 -9.54 -17.60 14.54
CA GLU A 89 -10.65 -17.15 15.36
C GLU A 89 -10.29 -15.97 16.28
N LEU A 90 -9.42 -15.08 15.80
CA LEU A 90 -8.98 -13.90 16.55
C LEU A 90 -8.31 -14.27 17.88
N THR A 91 -7.52 -15.33 17.86
CA THR A 91 -6.78 -15.84 19.04
C THR A 91 -5.29 -15.62 18.90
N GLY A 92 -4.57 -15.75 19.99
CA GLY A 92 -3.14 -15.57 20.06
C GLY A 92 -2.73 -14.10 20.19
N ASP A 93 -1.51 -13.79 19.79
CA ASP A 93 -0.97 -12.46 19.88
C ASP A 93 -1.39 -11.58 18.70
N VAL A 94 -1.56 -10.28 18.95
CA VAL A 94 -1.70 -9.29 17.89
C VAL A 94 -0.34 -9.07 17.27
N THR A 95 -0.21 -9.40 15.99
CA THR A 95 1.04 -9.23 15.25
C THR A 95 1.23 -7.81 14.75
N LEU A 96 0.13 -7.18 14.32
CA LEU A 96 0.06 -5.78 13.88
C LEU A 96 -1.33 -5.21 14.20
N CYS A 97 -1.35 -3.91 14.41
CA CYS A 97 -2.58 -3.12 14.40
C CYS A 97 -2.36 -1.90 13.48
N LEU A 98 -3.17 -1.80 12.42
CA LEU A 98 -3.06 -0.74 11.43
C LEU A 98 -4.15 0.30 11.65
N ALA A 99 -3.73 1.56 11.74
CA ALA A 99 -4.63 2.70 11.67
C ALA A 99 -5.18 2.89 10.25
N PRO A 100 -6.34 3.58 10.08
CA PRO A 100 -6.87 3.86 8.76
C PRO A 100 -5.86 4.65 7.90
N GLY A 101 -5.67 4.22 6.65
CA GLY A 101 -4.70 4.78 5.72
C GLY A 101 -3.27 4.30 5.91
N GLN A 102 -2.99 3.50 6.91
CA GLN A 102 -1.65 2.98 7.16
C GLN A 102 -1.29 1.86 6.17
N GLU A 103 -0.10 1.98 5.59
CA GLU A 103 0.47 1.01 4.67
C GLU A 103 1.84 0.59 5.19
N ILE A 104 2.06 -0.71 5.33
CA ILE A 104 3.30 -1.28 5.86
C ILE A 104 3.90 -2.19 4.80
N SER A 105 5.00 -1.75 4.19
CA SER A 105 5.68 -2.50 3.12
C SER A 105 6.41 -3.76 3.62
N TYR A 106 6.81 -3.77 4.86
CA TYR A 106 7.43 -4.92 5.54
C TYR A 106 7.57 -4.65 7.04
N ASN A 107 7.38 -5.70 7.85
CA ASN A 107 7.65 -5.68 9.29
C ASN A 107 8.18 -7.05 9.71
N GLY A 108 9.45 -7.12 10.09
CA GLY A 108 10.09 -8.39 10.44
C GLY A 108 9.49 -9.10 11.64
N GLY A 109 8.90 -8.35 12.58
CA GLY A 109 8.23 -8.91 13.76
C GLY A 109 6.88 -9.54 13.47
N ALA A 110 6.22 -9.12 12.39
CA ALA A 110 4.89 -9.59 11.98
C ALA A 110 4.92 -10.50 10.75
N ASN A 111 6.03 -10.52 10.01
CA ASN A 111 6.17 -11.30 8.79
C ASN A 111 5.90 -12.78 9.01
N ASP A 112 5.09 -13.38 8.16
CA ASP A 112 4.73 -14.80 8.16
C ASP A 112 4.01 -15.28 9.43
N LYS A 113 3.30 -14.40 10.13
CA LYS A 113 2.64 -14.73 11.40
C LYS A 113 1.13 -14.56 11.41
N GLY A 114 0.56 -13.81 10.49
CA GLY A 114 -0.87 -13.52 10.49
C GLY A 114 -1.74 -14.71 10.15
N GLY A 115 -2.89 -14.83 10.82
CA GLY A 115 -3.84 -15.92 10.62
C GLY A 115 -5.29 -15.50 10.60
N SER A 116 -5.62 -14.38 11.24
CA SER A 116 -6.97 -13.82 11.28
C SER A 116 -6.92 -12.31 11.55
N HIS A 117 -8.00 -11.60 11.25
CA HIS A 117 -8.09 -10.18 11.57
C HIS A 117 -9.49 -9.73 11.91
N THR A 118 -9.58 -8.65 12.65
CA THR A 118 -10.83 -7.96 12.97
C THR A 118 -10.70 -6.46 12.79
N TRP A 119 -11.79 -5.83 12.41
CA TRP A 119 -11.91 -4.38 12.43
C TRP A 119 -12.23 -3.90 13.85
N ALA A 120 -11.54 -2.86 14.28
CA ALA A 120 -11.66 -2.29 15.61
C ALA A 120 -11.71 -0.77 15.54
N SER A 121 -12.18 -0.13 16.61
CA SER A 121 -12.23 1.34 16.70
C SER A 121 -10.89 1.96 17.11
N ARG A 122 -9.97 1.15 17.58
CA ARG A 122 -8.61 1.56 18.00
C ARG A 122 -7.69 0.33 18.14
N CYS A 123 -6.41 0.58 18.18
CA CYS A 123 -5.43 -0.42 18.59
C CYS A 123 -5.32 -0.56 20.16
#